data_b753dc76dcf46d7808523ac62c0bde76
#
_entry.id   b753dc76dcf46d7808523ac62c0bde76
#
_cell.length_a   1.000
_cell.length_b   1.000
_cell.length_c   1.000
_cell.angle_alpha   90.00
_cell.angle_beta   90.00
_cell.angle_gamma   90.00
#
_symmetry.space_group_name_H-M   'P 1'
#
loop_
_entity.id
_entity.type
_entity.pdbx_description
1 polymer ?
#
loop_
_entity_poly.entity_id
_entity_poly.type
_entity_poly.pdbx_seq_one_letter_code
_entity_poly.pdbx_strand_id
1 'polypeptide(L)'
;MARLQDYYRKDVVPDLMKKFGYKTSMQVPRIKKITLNMGVGETTTDKKILDNAVADLTKIAGQKPVVTLAKKSIATFKVRKGFPVGCMVTLRGQRMYEFLDRLVTVAIPRIRDFRGISSRAFDGRGNYSLGVKEQIIFPEIEYDKIDALRGLNISITTTAKTDDEARALLTAFHFPFKT
;
A
#
# COMPACT_ATOMS: atom_id res chain seq x y z
N MET A 1 18.08 5.41 -10.04
CA MET A 1 16.62 5.59 -10.06
C MET A 1 15.96 4.25 -9.79
N ALA A 2 14.72 4.22 -9.30
CA ALA A 2 14.01 2.96 -9.09
C ALA A 2 13.66 2.32 -10.46
N ARG A 3 13.90 1.01 -10.62
CA ARG A 3 13.66 0.26 -11.85
C ARG A 3 12.27 0.51 -12.45
N LEU A 4 11.23 0.45 -11.62
CA LEU A 4 9.85 0.68 -12.08
C LEU A 4 9.57 2.13 -12.48
N GLN A 5 10.33 3.12 -12.00
CA GLN A 5 10.19 4.51 -12.44
C GLN A 5 10.69 4.69 -13.88
N ASP A 6 11.80 4.05 -14.22
CA ASP A 6 12.34 4.07 -15.58
C ASP A 6 11.45 3.28 -16.53
N TYR A 7 10.96 2.12 -16.10
CA TYR A 7 9.98 1.31 -16.82
C TYR A 7 8.69 2.09 -17.12
N TYR A 8 8.15 2.82 -16.11
CA TYR A 8 6.99 3.67 -16.32
C TYR A 8 7.20 4.68 -17.45
N ARG A 9 8.36 5.36 -17.46
CA ARG A 9 8.65 6.40 -18.46
C ARG A 9 8.87 5.86 -19.86
N LYS A 10 9.55 4.70 -19.99
CA LYS A 10 9.96 4.15 -21.28
C LYS A 10 8.87 3.32 -21.94
N ASP A 11 8.15 2.52 -21.18
CA ASP A 11 7.25 1.49 -21.68
C ASP A 11 5.78 1.81 -21.39
N VAL A 12 5.44 2.10 -20.13
CA VAL A 12 4.03 2.27 -19.71
C VAL A 12 3.40 3.53 -20.28
N VAL A 13 4.12 4.66 -20.31
CA VAL A 13 3.58 5.93 -20.85
C VAL A 13 3.21 5.81 -22.32
N PRO A 14 4.07 5.31 -23.23
CA PRO A 14 3.70 5.16 -24.64
C PRO A 14 2.52 4.19 -24.86
N ASP A 15 2.46 3.10 -24.11
CA ASP A 15 1.38 2.11 -24.22
C ASP A 15 0.03 2.67 -23.79
N LEU A 16 -0.02 3.38 -22.67
CA LEU A 16 -1.25 4.03 -22.19
C LEU A 16 -1.68 5.18 -23.12
N MET A 17 -0.74 5.93 -23.70
CA MET A 17 -1.04 6.96 -24.69
C MET A 17 -1.74 6.36 -25.90
N LYS A 18 -1.25 5.24 -26.42
CA LYS A 18 -1.88 4.53 -27.55
C LYS A 18 -3.25 3.98 -27.18
N LYS A 19 -3.38 3.39 -25.98
CA LYS A 19 -4.61 2.71 -25.54
C LYS A 19 -5.77 3.68 -25.32
N PHE A 20 -5.50 4.85 -24.71
CA PHE A 20 -6.52 5.82 -24.34
C PHE A 20 -6.55 7.08 -25.23
N GLY A 21 -5.64 7.18 -26.20
CA GLY A 21 -5.60 8.31 -27.14
C GLY A 21 -5.22 9.65 -26.48
N TYR A 22 -4.37 9.64 -25.47
CA TYR A 22 -3.92 10.89 -24.82
C TYR A 22 -3.07 11.73 -25.76
N LYS A 23 -3.34 13.04 -25.81
CA LYS A 23 -2.61 14.00 -26.66
C LYS A 23 -1.23 14.36 -26.12
N THR A 24 -1.05 14.29 -24.80
CA THR A 24 0.19 14.69 -24.13
C THR A 24 0.59 13.67 -23.06
N SER A 25 1.87 13.45 -22.85
CA SER A 25 2.38 12.56 -21.80
C SER A 25 1.96 12.97 -20.37
N MET A 26 1.61 14.24 -20.17
CA MET A 26 1.18 14.76 -18.88
C MET A 26 -0.25 14.33 -18.51
N GLN A 27 -1.05 13.88 -19.48
CA GLN A 27 -2.41 13.35 -19.26
C GLN A 27 -2.39 11.90 -18.80
N VAL A 28 -1.30 11.18 -19.06
CA VAL A 28 -1.16 9.76 -18.71
C VAL A 28 -1.25 9.58 -17.20
N PRO A 29 -2.10 8.66 -16.71
CA PRO A 29 -2.22 8.38 -15.30
C PRO A 29 -0.90 7.88 -14.70
N ARG A 30 -0.58 8.36 -13.50
CA ARG A 30 0.60 7.98 -12.74
C ARG A 30 0.25 7.70 -11.29
N ILE A 31 1.07 6.92 -10.61
CA ILE A 31 0.94 6.73 -9.17
C ILE A 31 1.42 7.99 -8.47
N LYS A 32 0.58 8.57 -7.61
CA LYS A 32 0.84 9.80 -6.87
C LYS A 32 1.47 9.53 -5.50
N LYS A 33 0.95 8.55 -4.80
CA LYS A 33 1.42 8.10 -3.48
C LYS A 33 0.94 6.69 -3.19
N ILE A 34 1.63 6.01 -2.28
CA ILE A 34 1.17 4.77 -1.65
C ILE A 34 1.10 5.03 -0.15
N THR A 35 -0.04 4.75 0.45
CA THR A 35 -0.24 4.89 1.90
C THR A 35 -0.36 3.50 2.50
N LEU A 36 0.47 3.22 3.49
CA LEU A 36 0.42 2.00 4.29
C LEU A 36 -0.18 2.37 5.65
N ASN A 37 -1.16 1.62 6.09
CA ASN A 37 -1.79 1.80 7.39
C ASN A 37 -1.87 0.48 8.12
N MET A 38 -1.41 0.46 9.37
CA MET A 38 -1.52 -0.68 10.27
C MET A 38 -2.35 -0.25 11.48
N GLY A 39 -3.54 -0.83 11.60
CA GLY A 39 -4.42 -0.62 12.75
C GLY A 39 -4.05 -1.58 13.87
N VAL A 40 -3.84 -1.07 15.07
CA VAL A 40 -3.49 -1.86 16.26
C VAL A 40 -4.49 -1.55 17.36
N GLY A 41 -5.54 -2.35 17.46
CA GLY A 41 -6.60 -2.17 18.47
C GLY A 41 -6.15 -2.51 19.90
N GLU A 42 -5.15 -3.38 20.03
CA GLU A 42 -4.64 -3.89 21.30
C GLU A 42 -3.78 -2.87 22.08
N THR A 43 -3.46 -1.74 21.48
CA THR A 43 -2.70 -0.64 22.13
C THR A 43 -3.38 -0.07 23.35
N THR A 44 -4.67 -0.30 23.54
CA THR A 44 -5.41 0.07 24.73
C THR A 44 -4.95 -0.70 25.95
N THR A 45 -4.39 -1.91 25.76
CA THR A 45 -3.91 -2.80 26.81
C THR A 45 -2.40 -2.66 27.02
N ASP A 46 -1.62 -2.63 25.95
CA ASP A 46 -0.16 -2.52 26.03
C ASP A 46 0.39 -1.59 24.93
N LYS A 47 1.12 -0.54 25.36
CA LYS A 47 1.78 0.42 24.46
C LYS A 47 2.93 -0.18 23.67
N LYS A 48 3.62 -1.22 24.18
CA LYS A 48 4.76 -1.87 23.52
C LYS A 48 4.35 -2.50 22.19
N ILE A 49 3.09 -2.96 22.09
CA ILE A 49 2.54 -3.53 20.85
C ILE A 49 2.60 -2.51 19.70
N LEU A 50 2.36 -1.22 20.01
CA LEU A 50 2.47 -0.17 19.01
C LEU A 50 3.91 0.06 18.56
N ASP A 51 4.87 0.06 19.49
CA ASP A 51 6.28 0.28 19.16
C ASP A 51 6.79 -0.85 18.23
N ASN A 52 6.37 -2.08 18.47
CA ASN A 52 6.66 -3.22 17.59
C ASN A 52 6.02 -3.03 16.19
N ALA A 53 4.75 -2.60 16.12
CA ALA A 53 4.08 -2.30 14.85
C ALA A 53 4.78 -1.16 14.08
N VAL A 54 5.23 -0.12 14.77
CA VAL A 54 6.01 0.98 14.19
C VAL A 54 7.36 0.47 13.66
N ALA A 55 8.04 -0.43 14.40
CA ALA A 55 9.30 -1.03 13.97
C ALA A 55 9.11 -1.89 12.70
N ASP A 56 8.07 -2.73 12.66
CA ASP A 56 7.77 -3.56 11.51
C ASP A 56 7.44 -2.70 10.27
N LEU A 57 6.56 -1.71 10.44
CA LEU A 57 6.19 -0.83 9.33
C LEU A 57 7.38 0.04 8.87
N THR A 58 8.31 0.37 9.75
CA THR A 58 9.55 1.07 9.39
C THR A 58 10.44 0.22 8.50
N LYS A 59 10.59 -1.08 8.80
CA LYS A 59 11.35 -2.02 7.96
C LYS A 59 10.72 -2.17 6.58
N ILE A 60 9.40 -2.38 6.52
CA ILE A 60 8.66 -2.52 5.26
C ILE A 60 8.74 -1.26 4.39
N ALA A 61 8.53 -0.09 4.99
CA ALA A 61 8.44 1.17 4.27
C ALA A 61 9.80 1.82 3.96
N GLY A 62 10.85 1.47 4.72
CA GLY A 62 12.13 2.18 4.69
C GLY A 62 12.04 3.63 5.18
N GLN A 63 10.96 3.97 5.89
CA GLN A 63 10.67 5.31 6.41
C GLN A 63 9.91 5.19 7.74
N LYS A 64 10.23 6.03 8.72
CA LYS A 64 9.54 6.04 10.02
C LYS A 64 8.07 6.42 9.85
N PRO A 65 7.12 5.57 10.30
CA PRO A 65 5.70 5.87 10.25
C PRO A 65 5.29 6.88 11.31
N VAL A 66 4.13 7.49 11.09
CA VAL A 66 3.48 8.37 12.06
C VAL A 66 2.47 7.56 12.86
N VAL A 67 2.49 7.71 14.17
CA VAL A 67 1.48 7.12 15.06
C VAL A 67 0.16 7.86 14.88
N THR A 68 -0.91 7.11 14.66
CA THR A 68 -2.27 7.65 14.52
C THR A 68 -2.98 7.64 15.86
N LEU A 69 -3.55 8.80 16.23
CA LEU A 69 -4.24 8.99 17.49
C LEU A 69 -5.76 9.00 17.30
N ALA A 70 -6.48 8.48 18.28
CA ALA A 70 -7.94 8.49 18.29
C ALA A 70 -8.48 9.92 18.36
N LYS A 71 -9.39 10.26 17.45
CA LYS A 71 -10.04 11.60 17.39
C LYS A 71 -11.18 11.75 18.39
N LYS A 72 -11.89 10.67 18.70
CA LYS A 72 -13.06 10.63 19.58
C LYS A 72 -12.89 9.54 20.65
N SER A 73 -13.49 9.75 21.81
CA SER A 73 -13.59 8.73 22.86
C SER A 73 -14.79 7.82 22.55
N ILE A 74 -14.59 6.51 22.58
CA ILE A 74 -15.64 5.50 22.37
C ILE A 74 -15.52 4.46 23.47
N ALA A 75 -16.54 4.40 24.33
CA ALA A 75 -16.55 3.54 25.52
C ALA A 75 -16.52 2.05 25.16
N THR A 76 -17.27 1.64 24.13
CA THR A 76 -17.33 0.25 23.65
C THR A 76 -15.97 -0.33 23.29
N PHE A 77 -15.09 0.48 22.71
CA PHE A 77 -13.73 0.08 22.36
C PHE A 77 -12.67 0.44 23.41
N LYS A 78 -13.09 0.96 24.57
CA LYS A 78 -12.20 1.42 25.65
C LYS A 78 -11.14 2.43 25.17
N VAL A 79 -11.45 3.23 24.15
CA VAL A 79 -10.56 4.20 23.53
C VAL A 79 -10.92 5.60 23.99
N ARG A 80 -9.93 6.39 24.43
CA ARG A 80 -10.06 7.83 24.73
C ARG A 80 -9.42 8.67 23.64
N LYS A 81 -9.90 9.90 23.48
CA LYS A 81 -9.28 10.90 22.59
C LYS A 81 -7.78 11.03 22.90
N GLY A 82 -6.94 10.97 21.89
CA GLY A 82 -5.49 11.03 22.02
C GLY A 82 -4.80 9.68 22.26
N PHE A 83 -5.55 8.56 22.40
CA PHE A 83 -4.92 7.25 22.48
C PHE A 83 -4.35 6.83 21.13
N PRO A 84 -3.15 6.22 21.11
CA PRO A 84 -2.59 5.66 19.90
C PRO A 84 -3.39 4.43 19.47
N VAL A 85 -3.80 4.36 18.22
CA VAL A 85 -4.64 3.30 17.65
C VAL A 85 -4.03 2.60 16.45
N GLY A 86 -2.85 3.05 16.01
CA GLY A 86 -2.16 2.47 14.88
C GLY A 86 -1.01 3.32 14.37
N CYS A 87 -0.45 2.93 13.25
CA CYS A 87 0.60 3.69 12.57
C CYS A 87 0.34 3.75 11.06
N MET A 88 0.81 4.83 10.44
CA MET A 88 0.61 5.09 9.01
C MET A 88 1.88 5.70 8.41
N VAL A 89 2.17 5.34 7.16
CA VAL A 89 3.23 5.94 6.37
C VAL A 89 2.76 6.25 4.96
N THR A 90 3.20 7.36 4.41
CA THR A 90 2.94 7.74 3.02
C THR A 90 4.24 7.74 2.24
N LEU A 91 4.31 6.91 1.21
CA LEU A 91 5.45 6.79 0.32
C LEU A 91 5.22 7.60 -0.96
N ARG A 92 6.26 8.29 -1.43
CA ARG A 92 6.26 9.08 -2.67
C ARG A 92 7.60 8.93 -3.40
N GLY A 93 7.62 9.29 -4.69
CA GLY A 93 8.83 9.32 -5.49
C GLY A 93 9.54 7.97 -5.56
N GLN A 94 10.85 7.95 -5.39
CA GLN A 94 11.67 6.75 -5.55
C GLN A 94 11.27 5.64 -4.58
N ARG A 95 11.10 5.94 -3.28
CA ARG A 95 10.69 4.95 -2.26
C ARG A 95 9.34 4.29 -2.58
N MET A 96 8.42 5.04 -3.17
CA MET A 96 7.12 4.52 -3.61
C MET A 96 7.29 3.46 -4.70
N TYR A 97 8.13 3.72 -5.71
CA TYR A 97 8.38 2.74 -6.79
C TYR A 97 9.17 1.52 -6.31
N GLU A 98 10.11 1.69 -5.39
CA GLU A 98 10.84 0.58 -4.77
C GLU A 98 9.92 -0.31 -3.94
N PHE A 99 9.03 0.29 -3.15
CA PHE A 99 8.01 -0.45 -2.42
C PHE A 99 7.07 -1.19 -3.37
N LEU A 100 6.61 -0.53 -4.44
CA LEU A 100 5.73 -1.13 -5.45
C LEU A 100 6.39 -2.35 -6.12
N ASP A 101 7.65 -2.23 -6.46
CA ASP A 101 8.42 -3.34 -7.07
C ASP A 101 8.47 -4.54 -6.13
N ARG A 102 8.84 -4.36 -4.87
CA ARG A 102 8.85 -5.43 -3.86
C ARG A 102 7.46 -6.01 -3.61
N LEU A 103 6.44 -5.17 -3.58
CA LEU A 103 5.06 -5.60 -3.39
C LEU A 103 4.63 -6.58 -4.48
N VAL A 104 4.86 -6.22 -5.75
CA VAL A 104 4.42 -7.02 -6.91
C VAL A 104 5.28 -8.26 -7.12
N THR A 105 6.60 -8.12 -7.04
CA THR A 105 7.53 -9.20 -7.39
C THR A 105 7.75 -10.20 -6.26
N VAL A 106 7.65 -9.79 -5.01
CA VAL A 106 8.00 -10.63 -3.86
C VAL A 106 6.84 -10.83 -2.90
N ALA A 107 6.20 -9.76 -2.44
CA ALA A 107 5.22 -9.85 -1.35
C ALA A 107 3.91 -10.51 -1.80
N ILE A 108 3.34 -10.09 -2.92
CA ILE A 108 2.07 -10.65 -3.43
C ILE A 108 2.17 -12.15 -3.71
N PRO A 109 3.20 -12.69 -4.38
CA PRO A 109 3.33 -14.14 -4.60
C PRO A 109 3.48 -14.96 -3.32
N ARG A 110 3.94 -14.34 -2.22
CA ARG A 110 4.09 -15.00 -0.90
C ARG A 110 2.80 -15.02 -0.07
N ILE A 111 1.73 -14.40 -0.55
CA ILE A 111 0.42 -14.47 0.14
C ILE A 111 -0.07 -15.91 0.12
N ARG A 112 -0.44 -16.43 1.29
CA ARG A 112 -1.01 -17.77 1.43
C ARG A 112 -2.29 -17.88 0.62
N ASP A 113 -2.44 -19.00 -0.13
CA ASP A 113 -3.60 -19.30 -0.98
C ASP A 113 -3.93 -18.18 -1.99
N PHE A 114 -2.89 -17.53 -2.55
CA PHE A 114 -3.06 -16.45 -3.48
C PHE A 114 -3.77 -16.90 -4.77
N ARG A 115 -4.91 -16.26 -5.08
CA ARG A 115 -5.72 -16.53 -6.28
C ARG A 115 -5.94 -15.28 -7.15
N GLY A 116 -5.05 -14.30 -7.03
CA GLY A 116 -5.20 -13.00 -7.68
C GLY A 116 -5.85 -11.94 -6.77
N ILE A 117 -5.65 -10.68 -7.14
CA ILE A 117 -6.14 -9.51 -6.41
C ILE A 117 -7.51 -9.11 -6.97
N SER A 118 -8.44 -8.70 -6.11
CA SER A 118 -9.77 -8.28 -6.51
C SER A 118 -9.74 -7.07 -7.44
N SER A 119 -10.38 -7.19 -8.59
CA SER A 119 -10.56 -6.07 -9.52
C SER A 119 -11.66 -5.09 -9.09
N ARG A 120 -12.38 -5.37 -7.99
CA ARG A 120 -13.48 -4.53 -7.48
C ARG A 120 -13.05 -3.56 -6.37
N ALA A 121 -11.78 -3.54 -6.00
CA ALA A 121 -11.26 -2.72 -4.89
C ALA A 121 -10.83 -1.30 -5.34
N PHE A 122 -11.37 -0.81 -6.45
CA PHE A 122 -11.27 0.57 -6.89
C PHE A 122 -12.37 1.42 -6.24
N ASP A 123 -12.11 2.71 -6.09
CA ASP A 123 -13.01 3.67 -5.40
C ASP A 123 -13.94 4.47 -6.34
N GLY A 124 -13.97 4.16 -7.64
CA GLY A 124 -14.70 4.92 -8.67
C GLY A 124 -13.94 6.16 -9.18
N ARG A 125 -12.78 6.48 -8.60
CA ARG A 125 -11.94 7.64 -8.95
C ARG A 125 -10.50 7.26 -9.28
N GLY A 126 -10.29 6.00 -9.63
CA GLY A 126 -8.99 5.49 -10.03
C GLY A 126 -7.99 5.24 -8.91
N ASN A 127 -8.41 5.18 -7.64
CA ASN A 127 -7.55 4.75 -6.55
C ASN A 127 -7.83 3.27 -6.22
N TYR A 128 -6.83 2.57 -5.74
CA TYR A 128 -6.91 1.15 -5.43
C TYR A 128 -6.51 0.86 -3.99
N SER A 129 -7.26 0.01 -3.30
CA SER A 129 -6.98 -0.39 -1.92
C SER A 129 -6.85 -1.91 -1.81
N LEU A 130 -5.79 -2.34 -1.12
CA LEU A 130 -5.46 -3.75 -0.88
C LEU A 130 -5.25 -3.98 0.61
N GLY A 131 -5.96 -4.97 1.17
CA GLY A 131 -5.74 -5.47 2.52
C GLY A 131 -4.82 -6.68 2.51
N VAL A 132 -3.78 -6.66 3.32
CA VAL A 132 -2.87 -7.77 3.58
C VAL A 132 -3.14 -8.27 4.98
N LYS A 133 -3.34 -9.58 5.16
CA LYS A 133 -3.66 -10.17 6.46
C LYS A 133 -2.44 -10.33 7.37
N GLU A 134 -1.27 -10.55 6.79
CA GLU A 134 -0.06 -10.93 7.51
C GLU A 134 1.13 -10.10 7.00
N GLN A 135 1.85 -9.40 7.88
CA GLN A 135 3.04 -8.62 7.52
C GLN A 135 4.23 -9.48 7.08
N ILE A 136 4.23 -10.77 7.40
CA ILE A 136 5.33 -11.70 7.08
C ILE A 136 5.52 -11.98 5.59
N ILE A 137 4.58 -11.54 4.74
CA ILE A 137 4.77 -11.62 3.29
C ILE A 137 5.93 -10.76 2.80
N PHE A 138 6.30 -9.72 3.56
CA PHE A 138 7.45 -8.87 3.25
C PHE A 138 8.74 -9.52 3.71
N PRO A 139 9.76 -9.62 2.84
CA PRO A 139 11.03 -10.30 3.16
C PRO A 139 11.84 -9.60 4.25
N GLU A 140 11.56 -8.32 4.51
CA GLU A 140 12.21 -7.53 5.56
C GLU A 140 11.78 -7.93 6.98
N ILE A 141 10.69 -8.70 7.08
CA ILE A 141 10.14 -9.17 8.35
C ILE A 141 10.57 -10.61 8.58
N GLU A 142 11.34 -10.82 9.65
CA GLU A 142 11.76 -12.15 10.09
C GLU A 142 10.70 -12.73 11.04
N TYR A 143 10.21 -13.93 10.73
CA TYR A 143 9.16 -14.60 11.51
C TYR A 143 9.52 -14.76 12.99
N ASP A 144 10.78 -15.08 13.29
CA ASP A 144 11.25 -15.34 14.67
C ASP A 144 11.32 -14.07 15.54
N LYS A 145 11.25 -12.88 14.92
CA LYS A 145 11.40 -11.58 15.61
C LYS A 145 10.08 -10.83 15.80
N ILE A 146 8.99 -11.37 15.32
CA ILE A 146 7.69 -10.75 15.48
C ILE A 146 6.99 -11.24 16.75
N ASP A 147 6.27 -10.34 17.41
CA ASP A 147 5.45 -10.64 18.58
C ASP A 147 4.05 -11.15 18.20
N ALA A 148 3.47 -10.64 17.11
CA ALA A 148 2.16 -11.02 16.61
C ALA A 148 2.03 -10.82 15.11
N LEU A 149 1.14 -11.59 14.48
CA LEU A 149 0.74 -11.38 13.08
C LEU A 149 -0.19 -10.17 13.00
N ARG A 150 0.16 -9.19 12.17
CA ARG A 150 -0.64 -7.98 11.94
C ARG A 150 -0.95 -7.79 10.48
N GLY A 151 -2.19 -7.41 10.22
CA GLY A 151 -2.60 -6.99 8.90
C GLY A 151 -2.22 -5.53 8.63
N LEU A 152 -2.10 -5.20 7.34
CA LEU A 152 -1.92 -3.82 6.92
C LEU A 152 -2.77 -3.52 5.68
N ASN A 153 -3.19 -2.28 5.58
CA ASN A 153 -3.89 -1.77 4.42
C ASN A 153 -2.94 -0.96 3.54
N ILE A 154 -2.96 -1.23 2.25
CA ILE A 154 -2.16 -0.54 1.23
C ILE A 154 -3.12 0.21 0.33
N SER A 155 -3.05 1.54 0.31
CA SER A 155 -3.86 2.38 -0.57
C SER A 155 -2.97 3.04 -1.61
N ILE A 156 -3.21 2.75 -2.88
CA ILE A 156 -2.50 3.30 -4.03
C ILE A 156 -3.35 4.43 -4.60
N THR A 157 -2.86 5.66 -4.48
CA THR A 157 -3.50 6.83 -5.04
C THR A 157 -2.89 7.14 -6.39
N THR A 158 -3.72 7.22 -7.43
CA THR A 158 -3.29 7.55 -8.79
C THR A 158 -3.81 8.93 -9.22
N THR A 159 -3.42 9.36 -10.41
CA THR A 159 -3.97 10.55 -11.07
C THR A 159 -4.99 10.19 -12.14
N ALA A 160 -5.36 8.92 -12.26
CA ALA A 160 -6.40 8.46 -13.17
C ALA A 160 -7.74 9.12 -12.81
N LYS A 161 -8.57 9.34 -13.82
CA LYS A 161 -9.93 9.89 -13.64
C LYS A 161 -10.97 8.78 -13.50
N THR A 162 -10.72 7.64 -14.11
CA THR A 162 -11.60 6.47 -14.12
C THR A 162 -10.88 5.23 -13.59
N ASP A 163 -11.65 4.25 -13.14
CA ASP A 163 -11.11 2.98 -12.66
C ASP A 163 -10.46 2.15 -13.79
N ASP A 164 -10.95 2.31 -15.04
CA ASP A 164 -10.39 1.61 -16.19
C ASP A 164 -8.99 2.12 -16.53
N GLU A 165 -8.76 3.44 -16.45
CA GLU A 165 -7.42 4.02 -16.61
C GLU A 165 -6.47 3.53 -15.51
N ALA A 166 -6.94 3.51 -14.25
CA ALA A 166 -6.14 3.03 -13.12
C ALA A 166 -5.86 1.53 -13.21
N ARG A 167 -6.84 0.72 -13.64
CA ARG A 167 -6.68 -0.70 -13.86
C ARG A 167 -5.63 -0.96 -14.94
N ALA A 168 -5.70 -0.24 -16.07
CA ALA A 168 -4.71 -0.35 -17.12
C ALA A 168 -3.30 0.02 -16.65
N LEU A 169 -3.18 1.10 -15.84
CA LEU A 169 -1.92 1.51 -15.23
C LEU A 169 -1.35 0.41 -14.30
N LEU A 170 -2.15 -0.14 -13.39
CA LEU A 170 -1.69 -1.16 -12.47
C LEU A 170 -1.39 -2.50 -13.18
N THR A 171 -2.16 -2.85 -14.21
CA THR A 171 -1.86 -4.01 -15.06
C THR A 171 -0.51 -3.86 -15.78
N ALA A 172 -0.19 -2.66 -16.26
CA ALA A 172 1.12 -2.38 -16.86
C ALA A 172 2.27 -2.51 -15.84
N PHE A 173 2.00 -2.32 -14.55
CA PHE A 173 2.93 -2.63 -13.46
C PHE A 173 2.86 -4.10 -12.99
N HIS A 174 2.28 -4.99 -13.78
CA HIS A 174 2.17 -6.44 -13.51
C HIS A 174 1.39 -6.80 -12.24
N PHE A 175 0.40 -5.99 -11.86
CA PHE A 175 -0.52 -6.37 -10.78
C PHE A 175 -1.34 -7.60 -11.20
N PRO A 176 -1.32 -8.70 -10.42
CA PRO A 176 -2.01 -9.94 -10.75
C PRO A 176 -3.49 -9.85 -10.39
N PHE A 177 -4.28 -9.12 -11.17
CA PHE A 177 -5.72 -9.07 -10.99
C PHE A 177 -6.36 -10.41 -11.30
N LYS A 178 -7.37 -10.75 -10.50
CA LYS A 178 -8.20 -11.92 -10.77
C LYS A 178 -9.03 -11.65 -12.03
N THR A 179 -8.93 -12.55 -12.99
CA THR A 179 -9.76 -12.62 -14.20
C THR A 179 -11.19 -13.01 -13.85
#